data_ea3f93bbe9bdaaecc77f2cb31c5bff07
#
_entry.id   ea3f93bbe9bdaaecc77f2cb31c5bff07
#
_cell.length_a   1.000
_cell.length_b   1.000
_cell.length_c   1.000
_cell.angle_alpha   90.00
_cell.angle_beta   90.00
_cell.angle_gamma   90.00
#
_symmetry.space_group_name_H-M   'P 1'
#
loop_
_entity.id
_entity.type
_entity.pdbx_description
1 polymer ?
#
loop_
_entity_poly.entity_id
_entity_poly.type
_entity_poly.pdbx_seq_one_letter_code
_entity_poly.pdbx_strand_id
1 'polypeptide(L)'
;MDEFLKWYFSDRPVLASSLGADGYDHTLGDFTASAWTAREREEARWLDRLSSLQTATVDDAIDRDLVLSQLRGSIALASWPEWRRDPAVYLSAIFASMYTPFQRRLKPEPELVSSAVSRLAEVPGVLAACRANLDPELAAPLLVKRGLGQARTGRNFLTRTIPSMVEDPGLAAKLAEAAEPAARAFDELVAFLEGFECGGTWRMGEKLYSTLLREREMLGYGAAELHEKGKIAWAELDARMRQVALRVNGGEDWRAAMEFLMDDHPPTLADMRAEYAAETQRAREFVRERDLVTFADGEECDVLPSAEYTRPVLSVAHYLAPPPLSASRRGVFFVPYTPDDFTPEQVRQRLRTNSRAQMPSISVHEAYPGHHWHLSYMAGNPRTVRKVFRTPYFTEGWALYVEKLLHEQGYFDTPATELAHLDCRIFRAARIVVDTALHCEDMSIEEAETFMATRASLSPGTAQGEVNRYCAWPTQAPSYLTGAIEIDRIRESFQGSLKEFHDRIAGSGGLPLGLAEQAALS
;
A
#
# COMPACT_ATOMS: atom_id res chain seq x y z
N MET A 1 3.33 24.96 10.79
CA MET A 1 3.23 23.73 9.98
C MET A 1 4.28 23.71 8.86
N ASP A 2 4.49 24.81 8.11
CA ASP A 2 5.41 24.89 6.96
C ASP A 2 6.88 24.60 7.32
N GLU A 3 7.35 25.08 8.46
CA GLU A 3 8.72 24.77 8.93
C GLU A 3 8.90 23.27 9.19
N PHE A 4 7.88 22.62 9.76
CA PHE A 4 7.88 21.17 9.98
C PHE A 4 7.94 20.43 8.63
N LEU A 5 7.09 20.76 7.68
CA LEU A 5 7.07 20.13 6.35
C LEU A 5 8.39 20.35 5.61
N LYS A 6 8.99 21.53 5.70
CA LYS A 6 10.30 21.81 5.10
C LYS A 6 11.39 20.90 5.67
N TRP A 7 11.45 20.78 7.00
CA TRP A 7 12.36 19.84 7.65
C TRP A 7 12.07 18.40 7.22
N TYR A 8 10.81 17.98 7.28
CA TYR A 8 10.37 16.63 6.97
C TYR A 8 10.74 16.19 5.55
N PHE A 9 10.58 17.07 4.58
CA PHE A 9 10.97 16.83 3.18
C PHE A 9 12.49 16.81 2.99
N SER A 10 13.22 17.70 3.65
CA SER A 10 14.67 17.72 3.58
C SER A 10 15.30 16.46 4.16
N ASP A 11 14.72 15.91 5.21
CA ASP A 11 15.16 14.67 5.85
C ASP A 11 14.74 13.42 5.04
N ARG A 12 13.67 13.51 4.25
CA ARG A 12 13.07 12.41 3.47
C ARG A 12 12.87 12.78 1.98
N PRO A 13 13.97 13.07 1.25
CA PRO A 13 13.85 13.62 -0.11
C PRO A 13 13.19 12.64 -1.10
N VAL A 14 13.38 11.33 -0.96
CA VAL A 14 12.70 10.32 -1.80
C VAL A 14 11.18 10.38 -1.61
N LEU A 15 10.72 10.51 -0.38
CA LEU A 15 9.30 10.69 -0.08
C LEU A 15 8.79 12.02 -0.64
N ALA A 16 9.51 13.13 -0.40
CA ALA A 16 9.16 14.46 -0.92
C ALA A 16 8.99 14.46 -2.44
N SER A 17 9.95 13.89 -3.17
CA SER A 17 9.89 13.68 -4.63
C SER A 17 8.67 12.84 -5.05
N SER A 18 8.39 11.75 -4.33
CA SER A 18 7.25 10.87 -4.63
C SER A 18 5.89 11.56 -4.43
N LEU A 19 5.82 12.52 -3.52
CA LEU A 19 4.65 13.35 -3.27
C LEU A 19 4.51 14.52 -4.27
N GLY A 20 5.52 14.76 -5.11
CA GLY A 20 5.55 15.84 -6.07
C GLY A 20 6.02 17.19 -5.51
N ALA A 21 6.78 17.18 -4.41
CA ALA A 21 7.43 18.37 -3.90
C ALA A 21 8.66 18.72 -4.76
N ASP A 22 8.78 19.98 -5.17
CA ASP A 22 9.87 20.44 -6.02
C ASP A 22 11.21 20.52 -5.28
N GLY A 23 12.30 20.24 -5.99
CA GLY A 23 13.67 20.40 -5.50
C GLY A 23 14.28 19.18 -4.80
N TYR A 24 13.55 18.04 -4.72
CA TYR A 24 13.99 16.84 -4.01
C TYR A 24 14.33 15.64 -4.93
N ASP A 25 14.35 15.85 -6.26
CA ASP A 25 14.48 14.75 -7.21
C ASP A 25 15.90 14.22 -7.40
N HIS A 26 16.92 14.92 -6.87
CA HIS A 26 18.33 14.68 -7.18
C HIS A 26 19.11 13.94 -6.07
N THR A 27 18.46 13.57 -4.95
CA THR A 27 19.13 12.95 -3.81
C THR A 27 18.30 11.81 -3.24
N LEU A 28 18.99 10.86 -2.60
CA LEU A 28 18.39 9.76 -1.81
C LEU A 28 18.27 10.14 -0.32
N GLY A 29 19.08 11.10 0.14
CA GLY A 29 19.21 11.46 1.56
C GLY A 29 20.29 10.66 2.29
N ASP A 30 20.43 10.92 3.61
CA ASP A 30 21.44 10.30 4.44
C ASP A 30 20.88 9.11 5.24
N PHE A 31 21.47 7.92 5.04
CA PHE A 31 21.11 6.67 5.70
C PHE A 31 22.13 6.20 6.76
N THR A 32 23.08 7.04 7.14
CA THR A 32 24.04 6.73 8.20
C THR A 32 23.37 6.61 9.58
N ALA A 33 23.96 5.86 10.50
CA ALA A 33 23.45 5.74 11.87
C ALA A 33 23.34 7.10 12.59
N SER A 34 24.24 8.03 12.28
CA SER A 34 24.18 9.40 12.81
C SER A 34 22.96 10.18 12.30
N ALA A 35 22.60 10.01 11.03
CA ALA A 35 21.40 10.63 10.45
C ALA A 35 20.13 10.08 11.08
N TRP A 36 20.02 8.76 11.27
CA TRP A 36 18.89 8.15 11.98
C TRP A 36 18.74 8.67 13.41
N THR A 37 19.84 8.72 14.17
CA THR A 37 19.81 9.28 15.53
C THR A 37 19.48 10.78 15.56
N ALA A 38 19.94 11.55 14.57
CA ALA A 38 19.59 12.97 14.46
C ALA A 38 18.11 13.16 14.15
N ARG A 39 17.54 12.33 13.27
CA ARG A 39 16.10 12.29 12.96
C ARG A 39 15.26 12.04 14.20
N GLU A 40 15.56 10.99 14.97
CA GLU A 40 14.84 10.65 16.20
C GLU A 40 14.83 11.82 17.21
N ARG A 41 15.96 12.50 17.37
CA ARG A 41 16.05 13.69 18.24
C ARG A 41 15.21 14.85 17.73
N GLU A 42 15.19 15.08 16.43
CA GLU A 42 14.43 16.18 15.84
C GLU A 42 12.93 15.89 15.87
N GLU A 43 12.51 14.64 15.65
CA GLU A 43 11.13 14.22 15.81
C GLU A 43 10.62 14.46 17.25
N ALA A 44 11.43 14.17 18.26
CA ALA A 44 11.10 14.47 19.66
C ALA A 44 10.93 15.98 19.90
N ARG A 45 11.81 16.83 19.33
CA ARG A 45 11.69 18.30 19.43
C ARG A 45 10.42 18.81 18.75
N TRP A 46 10.08 18.27 17.58
CA TRP A 46 8.85 18.63 16.91
C TRP A 46 7.61 18.18 17.69
N LEU A 47 7.65 17.00 18.31
CA LEU A 47 6.57 16.53 19.18
C LEU A 47 6.33 17.53 20.32
N ASP A 48 7.37 17.93 21.05
CA ASP A 48 7.27 18.90 22.15
C ASP A 48 6.72 20.24 21.67
N ARG A 49 7.29 20.78 20.58
CA ARG A 49 6.87 22.06 19.99
C ARG A 49 5.41 22.08 19.55
N LEU A 50 4.98 21.03 18.85
CA LEU A 50 3.61 20.96 18.34
C LEU A 50 2.59 20.62 19.42
N SER A 51 2.98 19.86 20.44
CA SER A 51 2.12 19.58 21.60
C SER A 51 1.71 20.83 22.37
N SER A 52 2.58 21.86 22.40
CA SER A 52 2.32 23.15 23.03
C SER A 52 1.59 24.16 22.12
N LEU A 53 1.40 23.84 20.85
CA LEU A 53 0.80 24.75 19.87
C LEU A 53 -0.69 24.93 20.12
N GLN A 54 -1.13 26.17 20.36
CA GLN A 54 -2.55 26.52 20.40
C GLN A 54 -3.10 26.63 18.99
N THR A 55 -4.29 26.10 18.77
CA THR A 55 -4.96 26.10 17.47
C THR A 55 -6.17 27.01 17.49
N ALA A 56 -6.42 27.72 16.38
CA ALA A 56 -7.53 28.69 16.27
C ALA A 56 -8.82 28.04 15.79
N THR A 57 -8.73 26.97 14.99
CA THR A 57 -9.87 26.28 14.39
C THR A 57 -9.80 24.78 14.64
N VAL A 58 -10.91 24.07 14.44
CA VAL A 58 -10.95 22.59 14.48
C VAL A 58 -10.01 22.01 13.43
N ASP A 59 -9.98 22.56 12.23
CA ASP A 59 -9.09 22.13 11.16
C ASP A 59 -7.61 22.27 11.52
N ASP A 60 -7.23 23.37 12.20
CA ASP A 60 -5.85 23.56 12.67
C ASP A 60 -5.49 22.56 13.77
N ALA A 61 -6.47 22.19 14.62
CA ALA A 61 -6.29 21.14 15.62
C ALA A 61 -6.09 19.78 14.96
N ILE A 62 -6.91 19.44 13.96
CA ILE A 62 -6.76 18.20 13.20
C ILE A 62 -5.40 18.13 12.51
N ASP A 63 -4.92 19.21 11.88
CA ASP A 63 -3.62 19.26 11.21
C ASP A 63 -2.46 19.07 12.19
N ARG A 64 -2.54 19.70 13.38
CA ARG A 64 -1.58 19.51 14.45
C ARG A 64 -1.59 18.05 14.94
N ASP A 65 -2.76 17.51 15.23
CA ASP A 65 -2.92 16.19 15.83
C ASP A 65 -2.56 15.07 14.83
N LEU A 66 -2.75 15.31 13.51
CA LEU A 66 -2.24 14.46 12.43
C LEU A 66 -0.71 14.34 12.49
N VAL A 67 0.00 15.46 12.61
CA VAL A 67 1.46 15.42 12.73
C VAL A 67 1.88 14.78 14.05
N LEU A 68 1.20 15.09 15.14
CA LEU A 68 1.49 14.48 16.46
C LEU A 68 1.32 12.96 16.43
N SER A 69 0.27 12.43 15.76
CA SER A 69 0.07 10.98 15.63
C SER A 69 1.23 10.32 14.88
N GLN A 70 1.69 10.93 13.78
CA GLN A 70 2.83 10.42 13.02
C GLN A 70 4.14 10.45 13.84
N LEU A 71 4.39 11.55 14.55
CA LEU A 71 5.58 11.69 15.42
C LEU A 71 5.55 10.68 16.57
N ARG A 72 4.40 10.48 17.22
CA ARG A 72 4.26 9.47 18.29
C ARG A 72 4.51 8.07 17.78
N GLY A 73 3.98 7.74 16.59
CA GLY A 73 4.25 6.46 15.92
C GLY A 73 5.73 6.26 15.61
N SER A 74 6.39 7.28 15.06
CA SER A 74 7.83 7.24 14.73
C SER A 74 8.68 7.07 15.99
N ILE A 75 8.40 7.82 17.05
CA ILE A 75 9.11 7.73 18.34
C ILE A 75 8.89 6.37 19.01
N ALA A 76 7.70 5.80 18.93
CA ALA A 76 7.45 4.45 19.42
C ALA A 76 8.28 3.41 18.65
N LEU A 77 8.39 3.57 17.32
CA LEU A 77 9.22 2.72 16.45
C LEU A 77 10.74 2.87 16.69
N ALA A 78 11.21 3.93 17.36
CA ALA A 78 12.62 4.03 17.74
C ALA A 78 13.07 2.88 18.66
N SER A 79 12.14 2.26 19.42
CA SER A 79 12.39 1.03 20.18
C SER A 79 12.51 -0.23 19.30
N TRP A 80 12.14 -0.12 18.02
CA TRP A 80 12.18 -1.18 17.01
C TRP A 80 12.89 -0.66 15.75
N PRO A 81 14.18 -0.34 15.79
CA PRO A 81 14.87 0.39 14.73
C PRO A 81 14.96 -0.45 13.46
N GLU A 82 14.02 -0.28 12.52
CA GLU A 82 13.94 -1.03 11.26
C GLU A 82 15.23 -0.93 10.46
N TRP A 83 15.88 0.24 10.47
CA TRP A 83 17.14 0.48 9.78
C TRP A 83 18.32 -0.39 10.28
N ARG A 84 18.18 -1.04 11.45
CA ARG A 84 19.15 -2.02 11.98
C ARG A 84 18.69 -3.46 11.79
N ARG A 85 17.45 -3.67 11.33
CA ARG A 85 16.78 -4.98 11.29
C ARG A 85 16.52 -5.50 9.89
N ASP A 86 16.22 -4.60 8.93
CA ASP A 86 15.75 -4.98 7.60
C ASP A 86 16.52 -4.25 6.50
N PRO A 87 17.28 -4.98 5.65
CA PRO A 87 17.93 -4.38 4.47
C PRO A 87 16.94 -3.71 3.52
N ALA A 88 15.66 -4.11 3.53
CA ALA A 88 14.64 -3.55 2.65
C ALA A 88 14.40 -2.04 2.88
N VAL A 89 14.71 -1.50 4.06
CA VAL A 89 14.65 -0.05 4.33
C VAL A 89 15.48 0.75 3.33
N TYR A 90 16.67 0.26 3.01
CA TYR A 90 17.62 0.89 2.07
C TYR A 90 17.24 0.59 0.62
N LEU A 91 16.91 -0.67 0.34
CA LEU A 91 16.58 -1.15 -1.00
C LEU A 91 15.31 -0.50 -1.54
N SER A 92 14.26 -0.38 -0.72
CA SER A 92 13.00 0.22 -1.11
C SER A 92 13.16 1.69 -1.51
N ALA A 93 13.99 2.45 -0.79
CA ALA A 93 14.27 3.84 -1.13
C ALA A 93 14.96 3.96 -2.50
N ILE A 94 15.95 3.10 -2.79
CA ILE A 94 16.64 3.06 -4.08
C ILE A 94 15.65 2.69 -5.19
N PHE A 95 14.95 1.56 -5.06
CA PHE A 95 14.04 1.07 -6.10
C PHE A 95 12.91 2.07 -6.39
N ALA A 96 12.25 2.59 -5.37
CA ALA A 96 11.16 3.56 -5.53
C ALA A 96 11.63 4.86 -6.19
N SER A 97 12.80 5.37 -5.80
CA SER A 97 13.36 6.61 -6.33
C SER A 97 13.75 6.52 -7.81
N MET A 98 14.16 5.34 -8.27
CA MET A 98 14.50 5.09 -9.66
C MET A 98 13.25 4.80 -10.52
N TYR A 99 12.30 4.05 -9.99
CA TYR A 99 11.18 3.51 -10.75
C TYR A 99 10.02 4.49 -10.93
N THR A 100 9.55 5.07 -9.83
CA THR A 100 8.31 5.87 -9.82
C THR A 100 8.36 7.09 -10.75
N PRO A 101 9.48 7.84 -10.88
CA PRO A 101 9.53 8.97 -11.80
C PRO A 101 9.34 8.57 -13.27
N PHE A 102 9.97 7.47 -13.71
CA PHE A 102 9.83 6.97 -15.08
C PHE A 102 8.46 6.34 -15.34
N GLN A 103 7.82 5.79 -14.34
CA GLN A 103 6.45 5.29 -14.46
C GLN A 103 5.42 6.41 -14.60
N ARG A 104 5.58 7.50 -13.85
CA ARG A 104 4.67 8.65 -13.85
C ARG A 104 4.91 9.64 -15.00
N ARG A 105 6.15 9.80 -15.47
CA ARG A 105 6.57 10.69 -16.56
C ARG A 105 5.99 12.12 -16.44
N LEU A 106 6.06 12.70 -15.26
CA LEU A 106 5.54 14.04 -15.00
C LEU A 106 6.51 15.17 -15.38
N LYS A 107 7.75 14.81 -15.74
CA LYS A 107 8.80 15.74 -16.19
C LYS A 107 9.36 15.27 -17.53
N PRO A 108 9.98 16.18 -18.31
CA PRO A 108 10.68 15.81 -19.54
C PRO A 108 11.73 14.71 -19.28
N GLU A 109 11.89 13.80 -20.22
CA GLU A 109 12.80 12.64 -20.07
C GLU A 109 14.26 13.05 -19.75
N PRO A 110 14.86 14.10 -20.33
CA PRO A 110 16.19 14.56 -19.93
C PRO A 110 16.31 14.93 -18.44
N GLU A 111 15.26 15.52 -17.87
CA GLU A 111 15.22 15.87 -16.45
C GLU A 111 15.09 14.61 -15.57
N LEU A 112 14.25 13.65 -15.96
CA LEU A 112 14.12 12.36 -15.26
C LEU A 112 15.45 11.63 -15.23
N VAL A 113 16.15 11.55 -16.38
CA VAL A 113 17.47 10.91 -16.47
C VAL A 113 18.51 11.67 -15.66
N SER A 114 18.53 13.00 -15.68
CA SER A 114 19.45 13.82 -14.87
C SER A 114 19.26 13.54 -13.38
N SER A 115 18.03 13.49 -12.91
CA SER A 115 17.69 13.19 -11.52
C SER A 115 18.12 11.77 -11.13
N ALA A 116 17.86 10.79 -12.00
CA ALA A 116 18.26 9.40 -11.78
C ALA A 116 19.79 9.23 -11.72
N VAL A 117 20.54 9.90 -12.61
CA VAL A 117 22.02 9.88 -12.59
C VAL A 117 22.56 10.46 -11.27
N SER A 118 21.98 11.54 -10.76
CA SER A 118 22.38 12.11 -9.47
C SER A 118 22.16 11.14 -8.32
N ARG A 119 20.99 10.47 -8.28
CA ARG A 119 20.66 9.46 -7.27
C ARG A 119 21.53 8.21 -7.37
N LEU A 120 21.84 7.73 -8.61
CA LEU A 120 22.72 6.60 -8.82
C LEU A 120 24.10 6.79 -8.22
N ALA A 121 24.61 8.04 -8.23
CA ALA A 121 25.90 8.35 -7.60
C ALA A 121 25.88 8.17 -6.07
N GLU A 122 24.72 8.27 -5.42
CA GLU A 122 24.55 8.11 -3.97
C GLU A 122 24.29 6.65 -3.55
N VAL A 123 23.84 5.77 -4.47
CA VAL A 123 23.52 4.36 -4.16
C VAL A 123 24.64 3.62 -3.44
N PRO A 124 25.94 3.71 -3.86
CA PRO A 124 27.02 3.03 -3.14
C PRO A 124 27.09 3.43 -1.66
N GLY A 125 26.88 4.72 -1.34
CA GLY A 125 26.85 5.23 0.03
C GLY A 125 25.69 4.67 0.85
N VAL A 126 24.48 4.61 0.26
CA VAL A 126 23.29 4.03 0.90
C VAL A 126 23.49 2.54 1.21
N LEU A 127 24.04 1.77 0.26
CA LEU A 127 24.31 0.34 0.47
C LEU A 127 25.48 0.07 1.43
N ALA A 128 26.46 0.97 1.49
CA ALA A 128 27.51 0.93 2.52
C ALA A 128 26.91 1.19 3.92
N ALA A 129 26.01 2.17 4.04
CA ALA A 129 25.29 2.42 5.28
C ALA A 129 24.42 1.21 5.71
N CYS A 130 23.76 0.53 4.76
CA CYS A 130 23.05 -0.71 5.04
C CYS A 130 23.95 -1.75 5.70
N ARG A 131 25.12 -2.04 5.10
CA ARG A 131 26.09 -3.00 5.67
C ARG A 131 26.62 -2.60 7.05
N ALA A 132 26.83 -1.30 7.27
CA ALA A 132 27.34 -0.79 8.54
C ALA A 132 26.29 -0.77 9.65
N ASN A 133 25.03 -0.59 9.32
CA ASN A 133 23.94 -0.40 10.27
C ASN A 133 23.23 -1.68 10.68
N LEU A 134 23.21 -2.71 9.81
CA LEU A 134 22.58 -3.99 10.15
C LEU A 134 23.22 -4.62 11.39
N ASP A 135 22.36 -4.99 12.33
CA ASP A 135 22.74 -5.57 13.61
C ASP A 135 22.35 -7.05 13.65
N PRO A 136 23.33 -7.97 13.80
CA PRO A 136 23.05 -9.41 13.79
C PRO A 136 22.17 -9.87 14.96
N GLU A 137 22.13 -9.15 16.07
CA GLU A 137 21.26 -9.48 17.21
C GLU A 137 19.81 -9.02 16.99
N LEU A 138 19.60 -8.02 16.13
CA LEU A 138 18.29 -7.45 15.86
C LEU A 138 17.69 -7.95 14.54
N ALA A 139 18.50 -8.16 13.51
CA ALA A 139 18.04 -8.57 12.19
C ALA A 139 17.49 -10.01 12.21
N ALA A 140 16.30 -10.18 11.68
CA ALA A 140 15.68 -11.51 11.59
C ALA A 140 16.12 -12.24 10.31
N PRO A 141 16.45 -13.55 10.37
CA PRO A 141 16.85 -14.33 9.19
C PRO A 141 15.86 -14.23 8.01
N LEU A 142 14.56 -14.18 8.30
CA LEU A 142 13.51 -14.02 7.30
C LEU A 142 13.63 -12.69 6.54
N LEU A 143 13.85 -11.59 7.25
CA LEU A 143 13.96 -10.25 6.65
C LEU A 143 15.26 -10.10 5.85
N VAL A 144 16.35 -10.65 6.37
CA VAL A 144 17.65 -10.68 5.66
C VAL A 144 17.56 -11.51 4.38
N LYS A 145 16.93 -12.69 4.43
CA LYS A 145 16.68 -13.52 3.23
C LYS A 145 15.84 -12.79 2.19
N ARG A 146 14.79 -12.08 2.64
CA ARG A 146 13.96 -11.25 1.75
C ARG A 146 14.78 -10.13 1.12
N GLY A 147 15.55 -9.39 1.91
CA GLY A 147 16.44 -8.34 1.42
C GLY A 147 17.50 -8.84 0.46
N LEU A 148 18.10 -10.02 0.73
CA LEU A 148 19.02 -10.69 -0.20
C LEU A 148 18.34 -10.99 -1.55
N GLY A 149 17.11 -11.52 -1.52
CA GLY A 149 16.32 -11.73 -2.74
C GLY A 149 16.13 -10.45 -3.56
N GLN A 150 15.81 -9.35 -2.91
CA GLN A 150 15.69 -8.04 -3.56
C GLN A 150 17.04 -7.52 -4.07
N ALA A 151 18.11 -7.62 -3.27
CA ALA A 151 19.44 -7.16 -3.65
C ALA A 151 19.96 -7.86 -4.92
N ARG A 152 19.72 -9.17 -5.07
CA ARG A 152 20.09 -9.94 -6.26
C ARG A 152 19.46 -9.41 -7.55
N THR A 153 18.32 -8.73 -7.48
CA THR A 153 17.71 -8.11 -8.67
C THR A 153 18.29 -6.73 -8.98
N GLY A 154 18.95 -6.09 -8.04
CA GLY A 154 19.36 -4.69 -8.09
C GLY A 154 20.25 -4.34 -9.27
N ARG A 155 21.29 -5.16 -9.57
CA ARG A 155 22.14 -4.94 -10.75
C ARG A 155 21.32 -4.88 -12.03
N ASN A 156 20.53 -5.90 -12.31
CA ASN A 156 19.72 -5.96 -13.53
C ASN A 156 18.68 -4.84 -13.59
N PHE A 157 18.10 -4.50 -12.43
CA PHE A 157 17.14 -3.41 -12.32
C PHE A 157 17.77 -2.07 -12.75
N LEU A 158 18.95 -1.72 -12.24
CA LEU A 158 19.59 -0.43 -12.52
C LEU A 158 20.21 -0.37 -13.91
N THR A 159 20.83 -1.47 -14.40
CA THR A 159 21.61 -1.45 -15.66
C THR A 159 20.76 -1.79 -16.88
N ARG A 160 19.58 -2.39 -16.71
CA ARG A 160 18.71 -2.82 -17.82
C ARG A 160 17.30 -2.33 -17.67
N THR A 161 16.62 -2.63 -16.55
CA THR A 161 15.20 -2.33 -16.40
C THR A 161 14.93 -0.82 -16.44
N ILE A 162 15.64 -0.01 -15.67
CA ILE A 162 15.43 1.45 -15.67
C ILE A 162 15.85 2.08 -17.01
N PRO A 163 17.01 1.78 -17.60
CA PRO A 163 17.35 2.27 -18.95
C PRO A 163 16.34 1.89 -20.04
N SER A 164 15.71 0.71 -19.97
CA SER A 164 14.67 0.32 -20.95
C SER A 164 13.38 1.14 -20.87
N MET A 165 13.18 1.90 -19.80
CA MET A 165 12.06 2.85 -19.65
C MET A 165 12.33 4.20 -20.34
N VAL A 166 13.54 4.45 -20.83
CA VAL A 166 13.98 5.68 -21.49
C VAL A 166 13.84 5.53 -23.00
N GLU A 167 13.14 6.48 -23.64
CA GLU A 167 12.84 6.41 -25.07
C GLU A 167 14.03 6.86 -25.94
N ASP A 168 14.79 7.87 -25.49
CA ASP A 168 15.99 8.35 -26.18
C ASP A 168 17.18 7.39 -25.95
N PRO A 169 17.74 6.77 -27.01
CA PRO A 169 18.83 5.80 -26.86
C PRO A 169 20.12 6.40 -26.25
N GLY A 170 20.37 7.69 -26.48
CA GLY A 170 21.55 8.38 -25.92
C GLY A 170 21.40 8.60 -24.42
N LEU A 171 20.19 8.98 -23.97
CA LEU A 171 19.88 9.13 -22.56
C LEU A 171 19.85 7.77 -21.85
N ALA A 172 19.30 6.72 -22.50
CA ALA A 172 19.31 5.37 -21.99
C ALA A 172 20.74 4.83 -21.78
N ALA A 173 21.62 5.03 -22.76
CA ALA A 173 23.03 4.64 -22.65
C ALA A 173 23.76 5.39 -21.53
N LYS A 174 23.55 6.72 -21.40
CA LYS A 174 24.07 7.53 -20.31
C LYS A 174 23.64 7.02 -18.94
N LEU A 175 22.36 6.66 -18.81
CA LEU A 175 21.80 6.14 -17.58
C LEU A 175 22.38 4.77 -17.21
N ALA A 176 22.52 3.88 -18.19
CA ALA A 176 23.12 2.55 -18.01
C ALA A 176 24.61 2.65 -17.58
N GLU A 177 25.38 3.57 -18.19
CA GLU A 177 26.76 3.82 -17.78
C GLU A 177 26.86 4.34 -16.33
N ALA A 178 26.01 5.32 -15.98
CA ALA A 178 25.94 5.88 -14.63
C ALA A 178 25.50 4.86 -13.56
N ALA A 179 24.81 3.79 -13.96
CA ALA A 179 24.34 2.73 -13.06
C ALA A 179 25.45 1.74 -12.65
N GLU A 180 26.57 1.63 -13.37
CA GLU A 180 27.60 0.61 -13.12
C GLU A 180 28.25 0.67 -11.73
N PRO A 181 28.60 1.84 -11.14
CA PRO A 181 29.08 1.90 -9.76
C PRO A 181 28.03 1.42 -8.74
N ALA A 182 26.76 1.80 -8.93
CA ALA A 182 25.64 1.37 -8.10
C ALA A 182 25.41 -0.15 -8.22
N ALA A 183 25.51 -0.71 -9.42
CA ALA A 183 25.38 -2.14 -9.67
C ALA A 183 26.47 -2.95 -8.95
N ARG A 184 27.73 -2.48 -8.96
CA ARG A 184 28.81 -3.11 -8.17
C ARG A 184 28.53 -3.07 -6.67
N ALA A 185 27.97 -1.96 -6.16
CA ALA A 185 27.60 -1.86 -4.76
C ALA A 185 26.48 -2.84 -4.37
N PHE A 186 25.57 -3.17 -5.30
CA PHE A 186 24.60 -4.26 -5.12
C PHE A 186 25.27 -5.63 -5.05
N ASP A 187 26.28 -5.92 -5.90
CA ASP A 187 27.04 -7.17 -5.82
C ASP A 187 27.76 -7.32 -4.47
N GLU A 188 28.35 -6.23 -3.96
CA GLU A 188 28.96 -6.20 -2.64
C GLU A 188 27.95 -6.43 -1.51
N LEU A 189 26.73 -5.85 -1.62
CA LEU A 189 25.67 -6.08 -0.64
C LEU A 189 25.19 -7.54 -0.67
N VAL A 190 25.04 -8.14 -1.86
CA VAL A 190 24.70 -9.57 -2.00
C VAL A 190 25.72 -10.44 -1.30
N ALA A 191 27.02 -10.24 -1.57
CA ALA A 191 28.09 -11.00 -0.94
C ALA A 191 28.10 -10.83 0.60
N PHE A 192 27.83 -9.61 1.09
CA PHE A 192 27.70 -9.35 2.52
C PHE A 192 26.51 -10.09 3.15
N LEU A 193 25.32 -10.00 2.53
CA LEU A 193 24.10 -10.62 3.07
C LEU A 193 24.15 -12.16 3.01
N GLU A 194 24.84 -12.75 2.02
CA GLU A 194 25.08 -14.21 1.95
C GLU A 194 25.89 -14.75 3.12
N GLY A 195 26.80 -13.92 3.67
CA GLY A 195 27.62 -14.27 4.82
C GLY A 195 27.11 -13.67 6.15
N PHE A 196 25.98 -12.97 6.15
CA PHE A 196 25.49 -12.29 7.34
C PHE A 196 24.69 -13.22 8.25
N GLU A 197 25.35 -13.73 9.29
CA GLU A 197 24.69 -14.52 10.32
C GLU A 197 23.91 -13.60 11.27
N CYS A 198 22.62 -13.92 11.52
CA CYS A 198 21.76 -13.12 12.37
C CYS A 198 20.74 -14.00 13.12
N GLY A 199 20.27 -13.52 14.28
CA GLY A 199 19.39 -14.27 15.18
C GLY A 199 18.27 -13.44 15.79
N GLY A 200 18.02 -12.23 15.27
CA GLY A 200 16.93 -11.37 15.73
C GLY A 200 15.55 -11.90 15.41
N THR A 201 14.55 -11.22 15.93
CA THR A 201 13.14 -11.58 15.70
C THR A 201 12.46 -10.58 14.76
N TRP A 202 11.51 -11.06 13.96
CA TRP A 202 10.58 -10.23 13.20
C TRP A 202 9.30 -9.91 14.00
N ARG A 203 9.06 -10.57 15.13
CA ARG A 203 7.88 -10.34 15.98
C ARG A 203 8.03 -9.02 16.74
N MET A 204 7.09 -8.10 16.50
CA MET A 204 7.11 -6.78 17.12
C MET A 204 6.73 -6.79 18.60
N GLY A 205 5.86 -7.71 19.01
CA GLY A 205 5.32 -7.82 20.35
C GLY A 205 4.09 -6.92 20.58
N GLU A 206 3.21 -7.37 21.49
CA GLU A 206 1.89 -6.78 21.76
C GLU A 206 1.99 -5.31 22.16
N LYS A 207 2.93 -4.96 23.04
CA LYS A 207 3.04 -3.61 23.58
C LYS A 207 3.26 -2.56 22.49
N LEU A 208 4.25 -2.78 21.61
CA LEU A 208 4.57 -1.84 20.54
C LEU A 208 3.48 -1.85 19.47
N TYR A 209 3.00 -3.03 19.10
CA TYR A 209 1.90 -3.20 18.14
C TYR A 209 0.67 -2.40 18.57
N SER A 210 0.21 -2.58 19.82
CA SER A 210 -0.93 -1.85 20.39
C SER A 210 -0.67 -0.35 20.52
N THR A 211 0.58 0.06 20.79
CA THR A 211 0.95 1.48 20.81
C THR A 211 0.77 2.11 19.43
N LEU A 212 1.20 1.44 18.36
CA LEU A 212 1.02 1.96 17.00
C LEU A 212 -0.46 2.08 16.62
N LEU A 213 -1.29 1.11 16.99
CA LEU A 213 -2.73 1.19 16.75
C LEU A 213 -3.37 2.39 17.46
N ARG A 214 -3.00 2.65 18.72
CA ARG A 214 -3.60 3.72 19.52
C ARG A 214 -3.03 5.10 19.20
N GLU A 215 -1.72 5.22 19.02
CA GLU A 215 -1.06 6.52 18.89
C GLU A 215 -0.94 7.00 17.44
N ARG A 216 -0.62 6.09 16.50
CA ARG A 216 -0.45 6.44 15.09
C ARG A 216 -1.75 6.38 14.33
N GLU A 217 -2.51 5.30 14.48
CA GLU A 217 -3.78 5.10 13.78
C GLU A 217 -4.98 5.67 14.55
N MET A 218 -4.76 6.04 15.81
CA MET A 218 -5.76 6.61 16.73
C MET A 218 -7.01 5.73 16.87
N LEU A 219 -6.80 4.41 16.92
CA LEU A 219 -7.83 3.44 17.27
C LEU A 219 -8.03 3.43 18.79
N GLY A 220 -9.27 3.28 19.25
CA GLY A 220 -9.59 3.22 20.68
C GLY A 220 -9.17 1.91 21.37
N TYR A 221 -8.49 0.98 20.67
CA TYR A 221 -8.17 -0.36 21.14
C TYR A 221 -6.77 -0.81 20.69
N GLY A 222 -6.33 -1.97 21.21
CA GLY A 222 -5.04 -2.58 20.88
C GLY A 222 -5.18 -3.92 20.14
N ALA A 223 -4.06 -4.65 20.07
CA ALA A 223 -3.94 -5.89 19.29
C ALA A 223 -4.93 -6.97 19.71
N ALA A 224 -5.11 -7.21 21.01
CA ALA A 224 -5.99 -8.28 21.50
C ALA A 224 -7.47 -8.05 21.09
N GLU A 225 -7.97 -6.83 21.24
CA GLU A 225 -9.34 -6.49 20.81
C GLU A 225 -9.46 -6.53 19.28
N LEU A 226 -8.44 -6.06 18.55
CA LEU A 226 -8.40 -6.14 17.09
C LEU A 226 -8.44 -7.59 16.62
N HIS A 227 -7.69 -8.50 17.26
CA HIS A 227 -7.70 -9.92 16.98
C HIS A 227 -9.11 -10.51 17.10
N GLU A 228 -9.81 -10.24 18.22
CA GLU A 228 -11.18 -10.71 18.43
C GLU A 228 -12.16 -10.12 17.40
N LYS A 229 -12.06 -8.84 17.07
CA LYS A 229 -12.84 -8.22 15.98
C LYS A 229 -12.62 -8.96 14.65
N GLY A 230 -11.37 -9.34 14.35
CA GLY A 230 -11.02 -10.11 13.15
C GLY A 230 -11.68 -11.49 13.11
N LYS A 231 -11.68 -12.21 14.24
CA LYS A 231 -12.33 -13.53 14.37
C LYS A 231 -13.84 -13.45 14.20
N ILE A 232 -14.47 -12.46 14.81
CA ILE A 232 -15.93 -12.22 14.69
C ILE A 232 -16.28 -11.92 13.23
N ALA A 233 -15.59 -10.95 12.63
CA ALA A 233 -15.82 -10.58 11.23
C ALA A 233 -15.61 -11.75 10.27
N TRP A 234 -14.57 -12.57 10.50
CA TRP A 234 -14.34 -13.77 9.71
C TRP A 234 -15.49 -14.78 9.82
N ALA A 235 -15.99 -15.04 11.02
CA ALA A 235 -17.07 -15.99 11.25
C ALA A 235 -18.40 -15.54 10.60
N GLU A 236 -18.72 -14.25 10.70
CA GLU A 236 -19.91 -13.67 10.06
C GLU A 236 -19.82 -13.74 8.52
N LEU A 237 -18.65 -13.44 7.95
CA LEU A 237 -18.42 -13.53 6.52
C LEU A 237 -18.49 -14.98 6.01
N ASP A 238 -17.87 -15.95 6.72
CA ASP A 238 -17.96 -17.37 6.36
C ASP A 238 -19.43 -17.86 6.35
N ALA A 239 -20.20 -17.50 7.37
CA ALA A 239 -21.62 -17.83 7.43
C ALA A 239 -22.41 -17.22 6.26
N ARG A 240 -22.15 -15.97 5.92
CA ARG A 240 -22.79 -15.30 4.78
C ARG A 240 -22.40 -15.92 3.45
N MET A 241 -21.11 -16.22 3.25
CA MET A 241 -20.61 -16.83 2.01
C MET A 241 -21.21 -18.21 1.78
N ARG A 242 -21.43 -19.04 2.81
CA ARG A 242 -22.14 -20.31 2.70
C ARG A 242 -23.55 -20.14 2.14
N GLN A 243 -24.28 -19.14 2.62
CA GLN A 243 -25.63 -18.83 2.12
C GLN A 243 -25.62 -18.36 0.66
N VAL A 244 -24.61 -17.56 0.28
CA VAL A 244 -24.50 -17.08 -1.11
C VAL A 244 -24.08 -18.21 -2.05
N ALA A 245 -23.18 -19.11 -1.61
CA ALA A 245 -22.72 -20.26 -2.37
C ALA A 245 -23.89 -21.18 -2.79
N LEU A 246 -24.89 -21.39 -1.91
CA LEU A 246 -26.11 -22.12 -2.24
C LEU A 246 -26.84 -21.53 -3.47
N ARG A 247 -26.79 -20.21 -3.65
CA ARG A 247 -27.39 -19.54 -4.82
C ARG A 247 -26.52 -19.59 -6.07
N VAL A 248 -25.21 -19.82 -5.92
CA VAL A 248 -24.25 -19.89 -7.03
C VAL A 248 -24.22 -21.28 -7.65
N ASN A 249 -24.04 -22.34 -6.84
CA ASN A 249 -23.84 -23.71 -7.33
C ASN A 249 -24.65 -24.78 -6.60
N GLY A 250 -25.53 -24.38 -5.66
CA GLY A 250 -26.40 -25.30 -4.92
C GLY A 250 -25.73 -26.00 -3.72
N GLY A 251 -24.47 -25.66 -3.40
CA GLY A 251 -23.71 -26.18 -2.26
C GLY A 251 -23.31 -25.08 -1.28
N GLU A 252 -23.07 -25.43 0.00
CA GLU A 252 -22.62 -24.50 1.03
C GLU A 252 -21.10 -24.28 1.00
N ASP A 253 -20.36 -25.07 0.24
CA ASP A 253 -18.90 -24.89 0.10
C ASP A 253 -18.61 -23.70 -0.82
N TRP A 254 -18.43 -22.53 -0.20
CA TRP A 254 -18.16 -21.31 -0.94
C TRP A 254 -16.80 -21.33 -1.68
N ARG A 255 -15.83 -22.15 -1.23
CA ARG A 255 -14.55 -22.30 -1.94
C ARG A 255 -14.72 -23.04 -3.23
N ALA A 256 -15.51 -24.11 -3.22
CA ALA A 256 -15.90 -24.82 -4.43
C ALA A 256 -16.74 -23.92 -5.36
N ALA A 257 -17.59 -23.05 -4.80
CA ALA A 257 -18.34 -22.07 -5.60
C ALA A 257 -17.41 -21.01 -6.21
N MET A 258 -16.41 -20.51 -5.49
CA MET A 258 -15.41 -19.58 -6.04
C MET A 258 -14.57 -20.24 -7.15
N GLU A 259 -14.10 -21.47 -6.95
CA GLU A 259 -13.37 -22.21 -7.99
C GLU A 259 -14.22 -22.41 -9.26
N PHE A 260 -15.51 -22.69 -9.12
CA PHE A 260 -16.45 -22.74 -10.24
C PHE A 260 -16.56 -21.38 -10.97
N LEU A 261 -16.61 -20.27 -10.24
CA LEU A 261 -16.70 -18.92 -10.82
C LEU A 261 -15.41 -18.49 -11.54
N MET A 262 -14.26 -19.06 -11.18
CA MET A 262 -13.00 -18.79 -11.87
C MET A 262 -12.98 -19.27 -13.32
N ASP A 263 -13.84 -20.20 -13.72
CA ASP A 263 -13.93 -20.67 -15.11
C ASP A 263 -14.61 -19.66 -16.05
N ASP A 264 -15.38 -18.72 -15.51
CA ASP A 264 -15.90 -17.58 -16.29
C ASP A 264 -14.92 -16.42 -16.27
N HIS A 265 -13.93 -16.49 -17.16
CA HIS A 265 -12.86 -15.50 -17.28
C HIS A 265 -12.72 -14.99 -18.73
N PRO A 266 -12.09 -13.84 -18.97
CA PRO A 266 -11.75 -13.36 -20.30
C PRO A 266 -10.86 -14.36 -21.05
N PRO A 267 -10.99 -14.46 -22.39
CA PRO A 267 -10.22 -15.43 -23.16
C PRO A 267 -8.74 -15.05 -23.31
N THR A 268 -8.41 -13.76 -23.27
CA THR A 268 -7.03 -13.26 -23.42
C THR A 268 -6.72 -12.15 -22.42
N LEU A 269 -5.44 -11.83 -22.22
CA LEU A 269 -5.00 -10.70 -21.40
C LEU A 269 -5.49 -9.35 -21.95
N ALA A 270 -5.60 -9.22 -23.27
CA ALA A 270 -6.15 -8.01 -23.90
C ALA A 270 -7.64 -7.84 -23.62
N ASP A 271 -8.41 -8.93 -23.70
CA ASP A 271 -9.84 -8.92 -23.33
C ASP A 271 -10.01 -8.63 -21.83
N MET A 272 -9.19 -9.23 -20.97
CA MET A 272 -9.19 -8.95 -19.54
C MET A 272 -9.03 -7.45 -19.26
N ARG A 273 -8.05 -6.79 -19.90
CA ARG A 273 -7.87 -5.34 -19.76
C ARG A 273 -9.08 -4.56 -20.29
N ALA A 274 -9.63 -4.96 -21.43
CA ALA A 274 -10.80 -4.29 -22.02
C ALA A 274 -12.03 -4.42 -21.11
N GLU A 275 -12.25 -5.60 -20.53
CA GLU A 275 -13.35 -5.84 -19.58
C GLU A 275 -13.15 -5.04 -18.28
N TYR A 276 -11.93 -4.94 -17.74
CA TYR A 276 -11.62 -4.05 -16.60
C TYR A 276 -11.87 -2.57 -16.92
N ALA A 277 -11.51 -2.12 -18.13
CA ALA A 277 -11.77 -0.74 -18.54
C ALA A 277 -13.27 -0.45 -18.63
N ALA A 278 -14.05 -1.37 -19.21
CA ALA A 278 -15.50 -1.27 -19.26
C ALA A 278 -16.13 -1.27 -17.86
N GLU A 279 -15.65 -2.14 -16.98
CA GLU A 279 -16.16 -2.25 -15.61
C GLU A 279 -15.81 -1.00 -14.78
N THR A 280 -14.61 -0.44 -14.97
CA THR A 280 -14.20 0.83 -14.35
C THR A 280 -15.14 1.97 -14.76
N GLN A 281 -15.47 2.05 -16.05
CA GLN A 281 -16.42 3.05 -16.54
C GLN A 281 -17.84 2.80 -16.01
N ARG A 282 -18.31 1.55 -15.95
CA ARG A 282 -19.59 1.17 -15.35
C ARG A 282 -19.68 1.60 -13.89
N ALA A 283 -18.64 1.37 -13.11
CA ALA A 283 -18.58 1.81 -11.71
C ALA A 283 -18.67 3.34 -11.60
N ARG A 284 -17.92 4.08 -12.45
CA ARG A 284 -17.94 5.54 -12.49
C ARG A 284 -19.35 6.10 -12.78
N GLU A 285 -20.01 5.54 -13.78
CA GLU A 285 -21.38 5.93 -14.18
C GLU A 285 -22.37 5.65 -13.06
N PHE A 286 -22.33 4.44 -12.46
CA PHE A 286 -23.20 4.06 -11.35
C PHE A 286 -23.07 5.01 -10.16
N VAL A 287 -21.85 5.35 -9.76
CA VAL A 287 -21.57 6.30 -8.66
C VAL A 287 -22.10 7.69 -8.98
N ARG A 288 -21.98 8.14 -10.23
CA ARG A 288 -22.51 9.42 -10.70
C ARG A 288 -24.03 9.46 -10.73
N GLU A 289 -24.68 8.44 -11.28
CA GLU A 289 -26.14 8.34 -11.37
C GLU A 289 -26.82 8.30 -9.99
N ARG A 290 -26.16 7.69 -9.02
CA ARG A 290 -26.62 7.59 -7.64
C ARG A 290 -26.22 8.79 -6.77
N ASP A 291 -25.47 9.74 -7.33
CA ASP A 291 -24.95 10.93 -6.63
C ASP A 291 -24.25 10.58 -5.30
N LEU A 292 -23.39 9.56 -5.32
CA LEU A 292 -22.75 9.04 -4.11
C LEU A 292 -21.55 9.87 -3.65
N VAL A 293 -20.89 10.60 -4.57
CA VAL A 293 -19.69 11.39 -4.31
C VAL A 293 -19.59 12.57 -5.29
N THR A 294 -18.79 13.58 -4.93
CA THR A 294 -18.38 14.64 -5.86
C THR A 294 -17.09 14.26 -6.57
N PHE A 295 -17.04 14.40 -7.89
CA PHE A 295 -15.83 14.13 -8.68
C PHE A 295 -14.91 15.35 -8.69
N ALA A 296 -13.60 15.12 -8.59
CA ALA A 296 -12.62 16.19 -8.76
C ALA A 296 -12.54 16.63 -10.22
N ASP A 297 -12.33 17.93 -10.44
CA ASP A 297 -12.16 18.46 -11.80
C ASP A 297 -10.90 17.87 -12.46
N GLY A 298 -11.06 17.38 -13.70
CA GLY A 298 -9.97 16.82 -14.50
C GLY A 298 -9.43 15.46 -14.01
N GLU A 299 -10.19 14.76 -13.14
CA GLU A 299 -9.83 13.39 -12.75
C GLU A 299 -10.03 12.42 -13.92
N GLU A 300 -9.03 11.57 -14.13
CA GLU A 300 -9.05 10.49 -15.14
C GLU A 300 -8.36 9.26 -14.60
N CYS A 301 -8.97 8.09 -14.80
CA CYS A 301 -8.39 6.79 -14.46
C CYS A 301 -8.09 6.00 -15.74
N ASP A 302 -6.82 5.89 -16.09
CA ASP A 302 -6.40 5.02 -17.19
C ASP A 302 -6.38 3.56 -16.72
N VAL A 303 -6.84 2.65 -17.58
CA VAL A 303 -6.75 1.20 -17.33
C VAL A 303 -5.72 0.61 -18.29
N LEU A 304 -4.54 0.32 -17.76
CA LEU A 304 -3.38 -0.10 -18.54
C LEU A 304 -2.89 -1.49 -18.12
N PRO A 305 -2.20 -2.23 -19.01
CA PRO A 305 -1.50 -3.45 -18.60
C PRO A 305 -0.37 -3.10 -17.64
N SER A 306 -0.10 -3.96 -16.67
CA SER A 306 1.12 -3.84 -15.85
C SER A 306 2.35 -3.83 -16.77
N ALA A 307 3.30 -2.93 -16.47
CA ALA A 307 4.51 -2.79 -17.27
C ALA A 307 5.33 -4.09 -17.26
N GLU A 308 5.96 -4.44 -18.37
CA GLU A 308 6.67 -5.73 -18.57
C GLU A 308 7.62 -6.09 -17.42
N TYR A 309 8.40 -5.11 -16.97
CA TYR A 309 9.37 -5.30 -15.89
C TYR A 309 8.74 -5.48 -14.49
N THR A 310 7.44 -5.17 -14.31
CA THR A 310 6.71 -5.43 -13.05
C THR A 310 6.03 -6.79 -13.03
N ARG A 311 5.72 -7.35 -14.18
CA ARG A 311 4.94 -8.59 -14.31
C ARG A 311 5.49 -9.77 -13.50
N PRO A 312 6.83 -9.96 -13.37
CA PRO A 312 7.38 -11.04 -12.55
C PRO A 312 7.13 -10.89 -11.05
N VAL A 313 6.92 -9.65 -10.56
CA VAL A 313 6.82 -9.34 -9.12
C VAL A 313 5.45 -8.86 -8.69
N LEU A 314 4.66 -8.26 -9.59
CA LEU A 314 3.30 -7.76 -9.32
C LEU A 314 2.26 -8.61 -10.04
N SER A 315 1.70 -9.54 -9.30
CA SER A 315 0.72 -10.51 -9.81
C SER A 315 -0.74 -10.10 -9.59
N VAL A 316 -0.98 -8.96 -8.97
CA VAL A 316 -2.32 -8.44 -8.65
C VAL A 316 -2.55 -7.08 -9.30
N ALA A 317 -3.83 -6.75 -9.48
CA ALA A 317 -4.24 -5.42 -9.87
C ALA A 317 -3.80 -4.39 -8.82
N HIS A 318 -3.46 -3.18 -9.26
CA HIS A 318 -3.05 -2.11 -8.35
C HIS A 318 -3.25 -0.72 -8.98
N TYR A 319 -3.44 0.25 -8.13
CA TYR A 319 -3.61 1.64 -8.54
C TYR A 319 -2.35 2.48 -8.28
N LEU A 320 -1.96 3.29 -9.26
CA LEU A 320 -0.91 4.29 -9.14
C LEU A 320 -1.53 5.69 -9.13
N ALA A 321 -1.49 6.32 -7.98
CA ALA A 321 -2.00 7.67 -7.80
C ALA A 321 -1.07 8.73 -8.43
N PRO A 322 -1.61 9.86 -8.93
CA PRO A 322 -0.82 11.05 -9.18
C PRO A 322 -0.22 11.58 -7.87
N PRO A 323 0.94 12.24 -7.91
CA PRO A 323 1.49 12.83 -6.70
C PRO A 323 0.54 13.90 -6.13
N PRO A 324 0.22 13.87 -4.85
CA PRO A 324 -0.82 14.74 -4.28
C PRO A 324 -0.47 16.24 -4.27
N LEU A 325 0.82 16.57 -4.40
CA LEU A 325 1.28 17.98 -4.50
C LEU A 325 1.41 18.46 -5.95
N SER A 326 1.21 17.58 -6.93
CA SER A 326 1.17 17.97 -8.36
C SER A 326 -0.22 18.49 -8.75
N ALA A 327 -0.29 19.14 -9.93
CA ALA A 327 -1.56 19.55 -10.53
C ALA A 327 -2.33 18.39 -11.17
N SER A 328 -1.66 17.26 -11.45
CA SER A 328 -2.29 16.11 -12.11
C SER A 328 -3.35 15.47 -11.22
N ARG A 329 -4.46 15.08 -11.83
CA ARG A 329 -5.51 14.24 -11.23
C ARG A 329 -5.68 12.92 -11.99
N ARG A 330 -4.75 12.64 -12.91
CA ARG A 330 -4.75 11.44 -13.73
C ARG A 330 -4.01 10.32 -13.00
N GLY A 331 -4.69 9.22 -12.75
CA GLY A 331 -4.14 8.02 -12.13
C GLY A 331 -4.20 6.83 -13.07
N VAL A 332 -3.54 5.74 -12.70
CA VAL A 332 -3.48 4.53 -13.52
C VAL A 332 -3.88 3.32 -12.70
N PHE A 333 -4.87 2.61 -13.17
CA PHE A 333 -5.25 1.28 -12.71
C PHE A 333 -4.52 0.25 -13.57
N PHE A 334 -3.57 -0.47 -12.98
CA PHE A 334 -2.80 -1.49 -13.67
C PHE A 334 -3.45 -2.87 -13.56
N VAL A 335 -3.76 -3.46 -14.71
CA VAL A 335 -4.29 -4.83 -14.84
C VAL A 335 -3.11 -5.81 -14.87
N PRO A 336 -3.15 -6.92 -14.10
CA PRO A 336 -2.00 -7.80 -13.92
C PRO A 336 -1.75 -8.71 -15.12
N TYR A 337 -0.93 -8.27 -16.07
CA TYR A 337 -0.46 -9.11 -17.16
C TYR A 337 0.61 -10.11 -16.69
N THR A 338 0.76 -11.20 -17.42
CA THR A 338 1.83 -12.17 -17.18
C THR A 338 3.13 -11.76 -17.88
N PRO A 339 4.32 -12.20 -17.39
CA PRO A 339 5.55 -12.20 -18.18
C PRO A 339 5.36 -12.91 -19.53
N ASP A 340 6.13 -12.48 -20.55
CA ASP A 340 5.98 -13.01 -21.92
C ASP A 340 6.48 -14.46 -22.06
N ASP A 341 7.31 -14.93 -21.14
CA ASP A 341 7.84 -16.30 -21.08
C ASP A 341 6.93 -17.28 -20.32
N PHE A 342 5.76 -16.82 -19.84
CA PHE A 342 4.81 -17.70 -19.16
C PHE A 342 4.19 -18.71 -20.12
N THR A 343 4.01 -19.94 -19.62
CA THR A 343 3.30 -20.99 -20.34
C THR A 343 1.81 -20.66 -20.52
N PRO A 344 1.13 -21.23 -21.54
CA PRO A 344 -0.31 -21.03 -21.69
C PRO A 344 -1.12 -21.37 -20.45
N GLU A 345 -0.69 -22.36 -19.66
CA GLU A 345 -1.36 -22.73 -18.39
C GLU A 345 -1.19 -21.64 -17.32
N GLN A 346 0.00 -21.04 -17.20
CA GLN A 346 0.23 -19.94 -16.28
C GLN A 346 -0.56 -18.67 -16.68
N VAL A 347 -0.67 -18.41 -17.99
CA VAL A 347 -1.54 -17.34 -18.51
C VAL A 347 -3.00 -17.63 -18.17
N ARG A 348 -3.49 -18.84 -18.41
CA ARG A 348 -4.84 -19.26 -18.06
C ARG A 348 -5.11 -19.11 -16.58
N GLN A 349 -4.19 -19.51 -15.72
CA GLN A 349 -4.34 -19.34 -14.27
C GLN A 349 -4.45 -17.86 -13.88
N ARG A 350 -3.70 -16.96 -14.53
CA ARG A 350 -3.84 -15.51 -14.35
C ARG A 350 -5.23 -15.02 -14.74
N LEU A 351 -5.77 -15.47 -15.86
CA LEU A 351 -7.12 -15.13 -16.31
C LEU A 351 -8.18 -15.64 -15.33
N ARG A 352 -8.04 -16.87 -14.85
CA ARG A 352 -8.95 -17.48 -13.85
C ARG A 352 -9.01 -16.67 -12.56
N THR A 353 -7.87 -16.20 -12.05
CA THR A 353 -7.82 -15.37 -10.83
C THR A 353 -8.33 -13.94 -11.05
N ASN A 354 -8.66 -13.58 -12.31
CA ASN A 354 -9.30 -12.33 -12.68
C ASN A 354 -10.63 -12.63 -13.41
N SER A 355 -11.43 -13.50 -12.80
CA SER A 355 -12.74 -13.90 -13.34
C SER A 355 -13.72 -12.73 -13.41
N ARG A 356 -14.74 -12.84 -14.27
CA ARG A 356 -15.79 -11.83 -14.43
C ARG A 356 -16.55 -11.56 -13.14
N ALA A 357 -16.65 -12.54 -12.25
CA ALA A 357 -17.25 -12.36 -10.94
C ALA A 357 -16.41 -11.45 -10.03
N GLN A 358 -15.06 -11.49 -10.12
CA GLN A 358 -14.17 -10.70 -9.27
C GLN A 358 -13.89 -9.28 -9.80
N MET A 359 -13.95 -9.08 -11.11
CA MET A 359 -13.65 -7.79 -11.74
C MET A 359 -14.41 -6.60 -11.16
N PRO A 360 -15.73 -6.70 -10.86
CA PRO A 360 -16.46 -5.58 -10.29
C PRO A 360 -15.91 -5.11 -8.95
N SER A 361 -15.60 -6.03 -8.02
CA SER A 361 -15.06 -5.68 -6.71
C SER A 361 -13.68 -5.03 -6.83
N ILE A 362 -12.82 -5.59 -7.67
CA ILE A 362 -11.47 -5.05 -7.92
C ILE A 362 -11.54 -3.65 -8.57
N SER A 363 -12.41 -3.45 -9.57
CA SER A 363 -12.57 -2.15 -10.24
C SER A 363 -13.11 -1.08 -9.29
N VAL A 364 -14.02 -1.44 -8.40
CA VAL A 364 -14.53 -0.55 -7.35
C VAL A 364 -13.41 -0.17 -6.38
N HIS A 365 -12.62 -1.14 -5.94
CA HIS A 365 -11.49 -0.94 -5.01
C HIS A 365 -10.42 -0.01 -5.60
N GLU A 366 -9.97 -0.29 -6.82
CA GLU A 366 -8.86 0.43 -7.45
C GLU A 366 -9.30 1.78 -8.04
N ALA A 367 -10.53 1.87 -8.56
CA ALA A 367 -10.97 3.04 -9.29
C ALA A 367 -12.14 3.79 -8.62
N TYR A 368 -13.41 3.41 -8.83
CA TYR A 368 -14.57 4.23 -8.48
C TYR A 368 -15.59 3.52 -7.58
N PRO A 369 -15.86 4.07 -6.39
CA PRO A 369 -15.27 5.26 -5.77
C PRO A 369 -14.08 4.95 -4.84
N GLY A 370 -13.27 3.92 -5.17
CA GLY A 370 -12.13 3.46 -4.40
C GLY A 370 -10.91 4.38 -4.45
N HIS A 371 -9.73 3.79 -4.64
CA HIS A 371 -8.45 4.50 -4.56
C HIS A 371 -8.35 5.70 -5.50
N HIS A 372 -8.72 5.53 -6.79
CA HIS A 372 -8.59 6.64 -7.75
C HIS A 372 -9.44 7.83 -7.35
N TRP A 373 -10.72 7.61 -7.08
CA TRP A 373 -11.62 8.69 -6.69
C TRP A 373 -11.11 9.37 -5.41
N HIS A 374 -10.84 8.60 -4.35
CA HIS A 374 -10.41 9.14 -3.06
C HIS A 374 -9.13 9.99 -3.19
N LEU A 375 -8.08 9.44 -3.82
CA LEU A 375 -6.79 10.09 -3.87
C LEU A 375 -6.76 11.30 -4.83
N SER A 376 -7.55 11.29 -5.92
CA SER A 376 -7.72 12.45 -6.79
C SER A 376 -8.55 13.54 -6.13
N TYR A 377 -9.61 13.19 -5.38
CA TYR A 377 -10.46 14.13 -4.64
C TYR A 377 -9.68 14.79 -3.48
N MET A 378 -9.03 13.98 -2.65
CA MET A 378 -8.19 14.44 -1.54
C MET A 378 -7.06 15.37 -2.00
N ALA A 379 -6.48 15.16 -3.18
CA ALA A 379 -5.42 16.03 -3.72
C ALA A 379 -5.90 17.48 -3.97
N GLY A 380 -7.21 17.74 -3.98
CA GLY A 380 -7.82 19.07 -3.99
C GLY A 380 -7.81 19.77 -2.63
N ASN A 381 -7.49 19.08 -1.53
CA ASN A 381 -7.47 19.69 -0.20
C ASN A 381 -6.43 20.83 -0.12
N PRO A 382 -6.78 22.03 0.36
CA PRO A 382 -5.85 23.15 0.42
C PRO A 382 -4.76 23.00 1.47
N ARG A 383 -4.94 22.09 2.44
CA ARG A 383 -4.02 21.86 3.57
C ARG A 383 -2.94 20.86 3.16
N THR A 384 -1.72 21.33 2.92
CA THR A 384 -0.59 20.50 2.44
C THR A 384 -0.32 19.31 3.36
N VAL A 385 -0.38 19.47 4.67
CA VAL A 385 -0.13 18.41 5.64
C VAL A 385 -1.05 17.20 5.44
N ARG A 386 -2.31 17.41 5.07
CA ARG A 386 -3.29 16.35 4.81
C ARG A 386 -3.06 15.60 3.49
N LYS A 387 -2.32 16.19 2.57
CA LYS A 387 -1.84 15.54 1.34
C LYS A 387 -0.56 14.73 1.57
N VAL A 388 0.24 15.12 2.54
CA VAL A 388 1.52 14.48 2.87
C VAL A 388 1.32 13.24 3.73
N PHE A 389 0.53 13.33 4.78
CA PHE A 389 0.33 12.24 5.73
C PHE A 389 -0.96 11.48 5.47
N ARG A 390 -0.80 10.18 5.23
CA ARG A 390 -1.89 9.24 4.98
C ARG A 390 -1.63 7.95 5.74
N THR A 391 -2.69 7.35 6.24
CA THR A 391 -2.62 6.03 6.86
C THR A 391 -3.23 4.96 5.97
N PRO A 392 -2.66 3.75 5.90
CA PRO A 392 -3.29 2.63 5.21
C PRO A 392 -4.64 2.25 5.85
N TYR A 393 -4.86 2.52 7.14
CA TYR A 393 -6.15 2.28 7.80
C TYR A 393 -7.27 3.12 7.19
N PHE A 394 -6.96 4.32 6.72
CA PHE A 394 -7.93 5.11 5.97
C PHE A 394 -7.95 4.71 4.49
N THR A 395 -6.82 4.69 3.80
CA THR A 395 -6.79 4.54 2.33
C THR A 395 -7.27 3.16 1.86
N GLU A 396 -6.83 2.09 2.51
CA GLU A 396 -7.29 0.73 2.24
C GLU A 396 -8.68 0.47 2.84
N GLY A 397 -8.91 1.04 4.05
CA GLY A 397 -10.21 0.99 4.70
C GLY A 397 -11.30 1.63 3.86
N TRP A 398 -11.03 2.79 3.25
CA TRP A 398 -11.92 3.45 2.31
C TRP A 398 -12.26 2.55 1.11
N ALA A 399 -11.24 2.02 0.44
CA ALA A 399 -11.44 1.17 -0.73
C ALA A 399 -12.29 -0.06 -0.42
N LEU A 400 -12.10 -0.68 0.74
CA LEU A 400 -12.90 -1.82 1.17
C LEU A 400 -14.30 -1.42 1.71
N TYR A 401 -14.44 -0.23 2.29
CA TYR A 401 -15.72 0.33 2.68
C TYR A 401 -16.62 0.58 1.47
N VAL A 402 -16.08 1.17 0.40
CA VAL A 402 -16.89 1.46 -0.79
C VAL A 402 -17.28 0.21 -1.59
N GLU A 403 -16.55 -0.89 -1.47
CA GLU A 403 -17.01 -2.19 -1.96
C GLU A 403 -18.32 -2.61 -1.27
N LYS A 404 -18.39 -2.52 0.07
CA LYS A 404 -19.62 -2.77 0.84
C LYS A 404 -20.73 -1.79 0.47
N LEU A 405 -20.40 -0.51 0.38
CA LEU A 405 -21.35 0.53 -0.02
C LEU A 405 -22.00 0.20 -1.38
N LEU A 406 -21.21 -0.17 -2.38
CA LEU A 406 -21.73 -0.49 -3.69
C LEU A 406 -22.55 -1.78 -3.69
N HIS A 407 -22.22 -2.75 -2.84
CA HIS A 407 -23.08 -3.90 -2.59
C HIS A 407 -24.44 -3.47 -2.03
N GLU A 408 -24.46 -2.62 -1.01
CA GLU A 408 -25.69 -2.07 -0.42
C GLU A 408 -26.55 -1.28 -1.44
N GLN A 409 -25.90 -0.63 -2.40
CA GLN A 409 -26.56 0.11 -3.47
C GLN A 409 -27.01 -0.77 -4.66
N GLY A 410 -26.75 -2.08 -4.64
CA GLY A 410 -27.17 -3.04 -5.66
C GLY A 410 -26.26 -3.08 -6.90
N TYR A 411 -25.00 -2.69 -6.79
CA TYR A 411 -24.02 -2.77 -7.88
C TYR A 411 -23.59 -4.21 -8.18
N PHE A 412 -23.40 -5.03 -7.15
CA PHE A 412 -23.14 -6.46 -7.26
C PHE A 412 -24.48 -7.20 -7.29
N ASP A 413 -25.08 -7.29 -8.46
CA ASP A 413 -26.48 -7.66 -8.68
C ASP A 413 -26.72 -9.17 -8.89
N THR A 414 -25.64 -9.96 -8.93
CA THR A 414 -25.72 -11.43 -9.08
C THR A 414 -25.14 -12.15 -7.87
N PRO A 415 -25.57 -13.40 -7.58
CA PRO A 415 -24.93 -14.21 -6.54
C PRO A 415 -23.43 -14.42 -6.76
N ALA A 416 -22.98 -14.46 -8.03
CA ALA A 416 -21.58 -14.61 -8.39
C ALA A 416 -20.73 -13.39 -7.97
N THR A 417 -21.18 -12.19 -8.32
CA THR A 417 -20.50 -10.94 -7.96
C THR A 417 -20.59 -10.66 -6.45
N GLU A 418 -21.72 -11.02 -5.80
CA GLU A 418 -21.85 -10.95 -4.34
C GLU A 418 -20.85 -11.88 -3.64
N LEU A 419 -20.71 -13.14 -4.11
CA LEU A 419 -19.77 -14.09 -3.51
C LEU A 419 -18.31 -13.63 -3.67
N ALA A 420 -17.94 -13.14 -4.85
CA ALA A 420 -16.61 -12.63 -5.13
C ALA A 420 -16.27 -11.38 -4.28
N HIS A 421 -17.23 -10.46 -4.08
CA HIS A 421 -17.08 -9.35 -3.15
C HIS A 421 -16.83 -9.83 -1.72
N LEU A 422 -17.59 -10.82 -1.24
CA LEU A 422 -17.41 -11.38 0.10
C LEU A 422 -16.08 -12.11 0.25
N ASP A 423 -15.57 -12.76 -0.82
CA ASP A 423 -14.24 -13.39 -0.83
C ASP A 423 -13.13 -12.36 -0.61
N CYS A 424 -13.23 -11.19 -1.25
CA CYS A 424 -12.34 -10.07 -0.98
C CYS A 424 -12.37 -9.66 0.50
N ARG A 425 -13.51 -9.65 1.15
CA ARG A 425 -13.66 -9.24 2.55
C ARG A 425 -13.17 -10.29 3.55
N ILE A 426 -13.49 -11.58 3.35
CA ILE A 426 -13.07 -12.65 4.26
C ILE A 426 -11.55 -12.82 4.26
N PHE A 427 -10.91 -12.62 3.13
CA PHE A 427 -9.45 -12.55 3.03
C PHE A 427 -8.88 -11.42 3.93
N ARG A 428 -9.50 -10.24 3.95
CA ARG A 428 -9.07 -9.11 4.80
C ARG A 428 -9.37 -9.36 6.28
N ALA A 429 -10.43 -10.10 6.62
CA ALA A 429 -10.68 -10.55 7.99
C ALA A 429 -9.61 -11.55 8.47
N ALA A 430 -9.23 -12.50 7.61
CA ALA A 430 -8.15 -13.43 7.90
C ALA A 430 -6.81 -12.72 8.16
N ARG A 431 -6.51 -11.64 7.43
CA ARG A 431 -5.32 -10.79 7.65
C ARG A 431 -5.27 -10.21 9.06
N ILE A 432 -6.41 -9.76 9.61
CA ILE A 432 -6.46 -9.23 10.99
C ILE A 432 -6.03 -10.32 11.97
N VAL A 433 -6.63 -11.51 11.86
CA VAL A 433 -6.35 -12.64 12.77
C VAL A 433 -4.88 -13.05 12.69
N VAL A 434 -4.36 -13.21 11.47
CA VAL A 434 -3.01 -13.72 11.24
C VAL A 434 -1.93 -12.71 11.63
N ASP A 435 -2.07 -11.43 11.25
CA ASP A 435 -1.05 -10.41 11.55
C ASP A 435 -0.92 -10.17 13.06
N THR A 436 -2.06 -10.05 13.75
CA THR A 436 -2.07 -9.89 15.21
C THR A 436 -1.49 -11.12 15.92
N ALA A 437 -1.85 -12.33 15.49
CA ALA A 437 -1.33 -13.57 16.09
C ALA A 437 0.17 -13.78 15.82
N LEU A 438 0.65 -13.46 14.62
CA LEU A 438 2.07 -13.49 14.27
C LEU A 438 2.92 -12.59 15.17
N HIS A 439 2.46 -11.37 15.42
CA HIS A 439 3.25 -10.36 16.12
C HIS A 439 3.03 -10.32 17.64
N CYS A 440 1.85 -10.72 18.12
CA CYS A 440 1.45 -10.53 19.52
C CYS A 440 1.17 -11.85 20.26
N GLU A 441 1.00 -12.96 19.52
CA GLU A 441 0.82 -14.32 20.03
C GLU A 441 1.96 -15.20 19.49
N ASP A 442 1.89 -16.50 19.74
CA ASP A 442 2.96 -17.41 19.31
C ASP A 442 2.68 -18.14 17.99
N MET A 443 1.78 -17.61 17.14
CA MET A 443 1.50 -18.22 15.83
C MET A 443 2.78 -18.35 15.00
N SER A 444 3.07 -19.54 14.53
CA SER A 444 4.19 -19.80 13.63
C SER A 444 3.88 -19.37 12.19
N ILE A 445 4.91 -19.20 11.36
CA ILE A 445 4.75 -18.91 9.92
C ILE A 445 3.95 -20.03 9.23
N GLU A 446 4.22 -21.29 9.56
CA GLU A 446 3.55 -22.44 8.97
C GLU A 446 2.05 -22.49 9.33
N GLU A 447 1.70 -22.20 10.58
CA GLU A 447 0.30 -22.06 11.02
C GLU A 447 -0.40 -20.90 10.30
N ALA A 448 0.27 -19.77 10.15
CA ALA A 448 -0.23 -18.61 9.43
C ALA A 448 -0.47 -18.91 7.94
N GLU A 449 0.49 -19.56 7.27
CA GLU A 449 0.35 -19.98 5.87
C GLU A 449 -0.82 -20.96 5.70
N THR A 450 -0.95 -21.93 6.60
CA THR A 450 -2.06 -22.89 6.63
C THR A 450 -3.40 -22.16 6.84
N PHE A 451 -3.46 -21.22 7.78
CA PHE A 451 -4.66 -20.43 8.03
C PHE A 451 -5.06 -19.64 6.78
N MET A 452 -4.13 -18.93 6.14
CA MET A 452 -4.40 -18.15 4.93
C MET A 452 -4.84 -19.03 3.76
N ALA A 453 -4.24 -20.20 3.58
CA ALA A 453 -4.62 -21.13 2.51
C ALA A 453 -6.01 -21.76 2.76
N THR A 454 -6.35 -22.08 4.01
CA THR A 454 -7.60 -22.82 4.32
C THR A 454 -8.77 -21.92 4.70
N ARG A 455 -8.51 -20.70 5.20
CA ARG A 455 -9.52 -19.79 5.72
C ARG A 455 -9.76 -18.54 4.84
N ALA A 456 -8.86 -18.28 3.87
CA ALA A 456 -8.95 -17.12 2.97
C ALA A 456 -8.86 -17.49 1.48
N SER A 457 -9.08 -18.73 1.08
CA SER A 457 -9.04 -19.20 -0.34
C SER A 457 -7.75 -18.91 -1.11
N LEU A 458 -6.63 -18.67 -0.44
CA LEU A 458 -5.38 -18.40 -1.12
C LEU A 458 -4.69 -19.69 -1.59
N SER A 459 -4.02 -19.62 -2.75
CA SER A 459 -3.09 -20.69 -3.11
C SER A 459 -1.93 -20.75 -2.11
N PRO A 460 -1.31 -21.92 -1.88
CA PRO A 460 -0.19 -22.05 -0.94
C PRO A 460 0.95 -21.05 -1.21
N GLY A 461 1.29 -20.80 -2.48
CA GLY A 461 2.32 -19.83 -2.84
C GLY A 461 1.92 -18.38 -2.53
N THR A 462 0.65 -18.04 -2.72
CA THR A 462 0.13 -16.71 -2.35
C THR A 462 0.09 -16.55 -0.84
N ALA A 463 -0.34 -17.57 -0.09
CA ALA A 463 -0.35 -17.57 1.37
C ALA A 463 1.06 -17.34 1.94
N GLN A 464 2.07 -18.04 1.41
CA GLN A 464 3.47 -17.85 1.79
C GLN A 464 3.95 -16.41 1.52
N GLY A 465 3.67 -15.87 0.34
CA GLY A 465 4.02 -14.48 0.00
C GLY A 465 3.38 -13.46 0.93
N GLU A 466 2.10 -13.65 1.25
CA GLU A 466 1.35 -12.79 2.17
C GLU A 466 1.89 -12.86 3.60
N VAL A 467 2.13 -14.06 4.14
CA VAL A 467 2.68 -14.23 5.50
C VAL A 467 4.09 -13.62 5.61
N ASN A 468 4.95 -13.82 4.62
CA ASN A 468 6.27 -13.17 4.57
C ASN A 468 6.15 -11.63 4.58
N ARG A 469 5.13 -11.08 3.91
CA ARG A 469 4.84 -9.65 3.92
C ARG A 469 4.36 -9.18 5.30
N TYR A 470 3.50 -9.93 5.97
CA TYR A 470 3.02 -9.58 7.32
C TYR A 470 4.17 -9.57 8.32
N CYS A 471 5.05 -10.55 8.30
CA CYS A 471 6.25 -10.57 9.15
C CYS A 471 7.15 -9.33 8.94
N ALA A 472 7.18 -8.78 7.71
CA ALA A 472 7.99 -7.62 7.38
C ALA A 472 7.31 -6.27 7.67
N TRP A 473 5.98 -6.21 7.66
CA TRP A 473 5.21 -4.97 7.81
C TRP A 473 4.09 -5.12 8.86
N PRO A 474 4.47 -5.20 10.15
CA PRO A 474 3.49 -5.29 11.24
C PRO A 474 2.46 -4.17 11.18
N THR A 475 1.22 -4.46 11.55
CA THR A 475 0.08 -3.53 11.53
C THR A 475 -0.47 -3.14 10.16
N GLN A 476 0.22 -3.48 9.05
CA GLN A 476 -0.26 -3.09 7.72
C GLN A 476 -1.39 -4.00 7.21
N ALA A 477 -1.25 -5.32 7.36
CA ALA A 477 -2.22 -6.27 6.84
C ALA A 477 -3.64 -6.12 7.44
N PRO A 478 -3.83 -5.78 8.72
CA PRO A 478 -5.16 -5.54 9.30
C PRO A 478 -5.83 -4.26 8.83
N SER A 479 -5.10 -3.31 8.25
CA SER A 479 -5.59 -1.95 7.95
C SER A 479 -6.85 -1.92 7.08
N TYR A 480 -6.99 -2.85 6.15
CA TYR A 480 -8.09 -2.93 5.17
C TYR A 480 -9.47 -3.06 5.83
N LEU A 481 -9.74 -4.20 6.46
CA LEU A 481 -11.07 -4.44 7.04
C LEU A 481 -11.29 -3.65 8.32
N THR A 482 -10.25 -3.44 9.12
CA THR A 482 -10.33 -2.57 10.29
C THR A 482 -10.76 -1.16 9.90
N GLY A 483 -10.10 -0.58 8.89
CA GLY A 483 -10.46 0.74 8.38
C GLY A 483 -11.89 0.79 7.84
N ALA A 484 -12.32 -0.22 7.08
CA ALA A 484 -13.68 -0.29 6.55
C ALA A 484 -14.74 -0.35 7.65
N ILE A 485 -14.50 -1.14 8.71
CA ILE A 485 -15.41 -1.26 9.87
C ILE A 485 -15.52 0.09 10.60
N GLU A 486 -14.39 0.77 10.83
CA GLU A 486 -14.41 2.05 11.54
C GLU A 486 -15.03 3.17 10.68
N ILE A 487 -14.78 3.21 9.37
CA ILE A 487 -15.44 4.18 8.47
C ILE A 487 -16.95 3.95 8.46
N ASP A 488 -17.39 2.69 8.45
CA ASP A 488 -18.82 2.34 8.51
C ASP A 488 -19.46 2.79 9.84
N ARG A 489 -18.78 2.57 10.96
CA ARG A 489 -19.19 3.06 12.28
C ARG A 489 -19.33 4.60 12.32
N ILE A 490 -18.38 5.31 11.71
CA ILE A 490 -18.43 6.78 11.62
C ILE A 490 -19.64 7.21 10.77
N ARG A 491 -19.90 6.52 9.64
CA ARG A 491 -21.07 6.76 8.78
C ARG A 491 -22.39 6.65 9.56
N GLU A 492 -22.53 5.62 10.40
CA GLU A 492 -23.74 5.42 11.22
C GLU A 492 -24.00 6.58 12.20
N SER A 493 -22.96 7.28 12.62
CA SER A 493 -23.04 8.44 13.50
C SER A 493 -23.26 9.78 12.78
N PHE A 494 -23.07 9.79 11.45
CA PHE A 494 -23.15 11.02 10.65
C PHE A 494 -24.61 11.42 10.36
N GLN A 495 -24.89 12.73 10.52
CA GLN A 495 -26.20 13.31 10.22
C GLN A 495 -26.15 14.04 8.88
N GLY A 496 -26.57 13.40 7.80
CA GLY A 496 -26.56 13.95 6.45
C GLY A 496 -26.73 12.88 5.38
N SER A 497 -26.59 13.26 4.12
CA SER A 497 -26.62 12.34 3.00
C SER A 497 -25.32 11.52 2.89
N LEU A 498 -25.38 10.39 2.17
CA LEU A 498 -24.19 9.60 1.88
C LEU A 498 -23.11 10.41 1.15
N LYS A 499 -23.52 11.25 0.20
CA LYS A 499 -22.59 12.12 -0.53
C LYS A 499 -21.89 13.11 0.39
N GLU A 500 -22.61 13.80 1.26
CA GLU A 500 -22.02 14.72 2.23
C GLU A 500 -21.03 14.02 3.15
N PHE A 501 -21.37 12.82 3.60
CA PHE A 501 -20.45 12.01 4.38
C PHE A 501 -19.17 11.67 3.60
N HIS A 502 -19.33 11.14 2.38
CA HIS A 502 -18.19 10.72 1.56
C HIS A 502 -17.27 11.89 1.19
N ASP A 503 -17.85 12.99 0.73
CA ASP A 503 -17.10 14.18 0.36
C ASP A 503 -16.36 14.77 1.55
N ARG A 504 -16.96 14.73 2.73
CA ARG A 504 -16.39 15.27 3.96
C ARG A 504 -15.26 14.39 4.51
N ILE A 505 -15.51 13.10 4.69
CA ILE A 505 -14.51 12.19 5.28
C ILE A 505 -13.32 11.96 4.34
N ALA A 506 -13.55 11.72 3.04
CA ALA A 506 -12.49 11.50 2.06
C ALA A 506 -11.76 12.80 1.69
N GLY A 507 -12.50 13.93 1.61
CA GLY A 507 -11.92 15.24 1.34
C GLY A 507 -11.05 15.77 2.47
N SER A 508 -11.23 15.27 3.69
CA SER A 508 -10.40 15.65 4.84
C SER A 508 -8.97 15.10 4.78
N GLY A 509 -8.70 14.13 3.92
CA GLY A 509 -7.38 13.49 3.75
C GLY A 509 -7.40 12.01 4.13
N GLY A 510 -6.27 11.33 4.01
CA GLY A 510 -6.12 9.96 4.48
C GLY A 510 -5.80 9.90 5.98
N LEU A 511 -6.63 10.52 6.82
CA LEU A 511 -6.38 10.75 8.24
C LEU A 511 -6.35 9.44 9.06
N PRO A 512 -5.61 9.37 10.19
CA PRO A 512 -5.88 8.39 11.24
C PRO A 512 -7.37 8.38 11.61
N LEU A 513 -7.92 7.19 11.90
CA LEU A 513 -9.37 7.01 11.98
C LEU A 513 -10.05 7.86 13.06
N GLY A 514 -9.39 8.10 14.20
CA GLY A 514 -9.91 9.02 15.21
C GLY A 514 -10.00 10.47 14.73
N LEU A 515 -9.06 10.92 13.88
CA LEU A 515 -9.14 12.25 13.26
C LEU A 515 -10.14 12.29 12.10
N ALA A 516 -10.28 11.20 11.36
CA ALA A 516 -11.30 11.09 10.32
C ALA A 516 -12.71 11.21 10.91
N GLU A 517 -12.95 10.57 12.07
CA GLU A 517 -14.19 10.72 12.84
C GLU A 517 -14.42 12.17 13.28
N GLN A 518 -13.41 12.81 13.87
CA GLN A 518 -13.48 14.21 14.26
C GLN A 518 -13.79 15.13 13.07
N ALA A 519 -13.11 14.93 11.93
CA ALA A 519 -13.33 15.72 10.73
C ALA A 519 -14.72 15.50 10.11
N ALA A 520 -15.26 14.28 10.19
CA ALA A 520 -16.57 13.96 9.65
C ALA A 520 -17.71 14.51 10.51
N LEU A 521 -17.57 14.50 11.85
CA LEU A 521 -18.65 14.81 12.80
C LEU A 521 -18.61 16.26 13.33
N SER A 522 -17.54 17.03 13.08
CA SER A 522 -17.44 18.45 13.42
C SER A 522 -18.04 19.35 12.34
#